data_d69b380930bdcedd26b41886c52aa637
#
_entry.id   d69b380930bdcedd26b41886c52aa637
#
_cell.length_a   1.000
_cell.length_b   1.000
_cell.length_c   1.000
_cell.angle_alpha   90.00
_cell.angle_beta   90.00
_cell.angle_gamma   90.00
#
_symmetry.space_group_name_H-M   'P 1'
#
loop_
_entity.id
_entity.type
_entity.pdbx_description
1 polymer ?
#
loop_
_entity_poly.entity_id
_entity_poly.type
_entity_poly.pdbx_seq_one_letter_code
_entity_poly.pdbx_strand_id
1 'polypeptide(L)'
;MFAKGDRLRLEYKYAIRTDYGYAAIEIIRLDRAEAWYLLAQRKELLVAPLDPDDVLPMHPVLPGERSRTLVGEATAVGRVAQLYEVQTDRHGRLEQWYEWVDAERGMVLKLVSRDRDWSFAYERIRWSPQPMDYFNEPPGYRKRPTASVRGQRG
;
A
#
# COMPACT_ATOMS: atom_id res chain seq x y z
N MET A 1 -2.43 9.73 -1.09
CA MET A 1 -1.25 8.90 -0.79
C MET A 1 0.01 9.61 -1.23
N PHE A 2 1.06 9.49 -0.44
CA PHE A 2 2.36 10.08 -0.73
C PHE A 2 3.42 8.99 -0.69
N ALA A 3 4.39 9.01 -1.60
CA ALA A 3 5.44 8.00 -1.65
C ALA A 3 6.79 8.64 -1.93
N LYS A 4 7.83 8.11 -1.29
CA LYS A 4 9.22 8.52 -1.52
C LYS A 4 10.16 7.36 -1.24
N GLY A 5 10.73 6.77 -2.30
CA GLY A 5 11.60 5.59 -2.14
C GLY A 5 10.86 4.43 -1.49
N ASP A 6 11.40 3.94 -0.37
CA ASP A 6 10.84 2.82 0.38
C ASP A 6 9.83 3.25 1.44
N ARG A 7 9.26 4.45 1.31
CA ARG A 7 8.34 5.03 2.29
C ARG A 7 7.05 5.42 1.62
N LEU A 8 5.95 5.07 2.29
CA LEU A 8 4.62 5.36 1.80
C LEU A 8 3.80 5.96 2.93
N ARG A 9 3.11 7.06 2.65
CA ARG A 9 2.16 7.67 3.59
C ARG A 9 0.76 7.58 3.02
N LEU A 10 -0.13 6.96 3.76
CA LEU A 10 -1.54 6.82 3.43
C LEU A 10 -2.35 7.73 4.36
N GLU A 11 -3.15 8.59 3.79
CA GLU A 11 -4.10 9.41 4.54
C GLU A 11 -5.51 8.91 4.19
N TYR A 12 -6.23 8.45 5.20
CA TYR A 12 -7.54 7.84 5.00
C TYR A 12 -8.64 8.89 5.16
N LYS A 13 -9.59 8.86 4.24
CA LYS A 13 -10.79 9.69 4.34
C LYS A 13 -11.59 9.36 5.61
N TYR A 14 -11.65 8.07 5.94
CA TYR A 14 -12.24 7.58 7.18
C TYR A 14 -11.17 6.86 7.97
N ALA A 15 -11.02 7.23 9.24
CA ALA A 15 -10.01 6.63 10.09
C ALA A 15 -10.22 5.12 10.22
N ILE A 16 -9.11 4.37 10.18
CA ILE A 16 -9.15 2.92 10.41
C ILE A 16 -9.13 2.62 11.90
N ARG A 17 -9.88 1.59 12.27
CA ARG A 17 -9.93 1.14 13.66
C ARG A 17 -8.70 0.28 13.96
N THR A 18 -8.02 0.61 15.05
CA THR A 18 -6.97 -0.23 15.63
C THR A 18 -7.38 -0.67 17.02
N ASP A 19 -6.65 -1.61 17.62
CA ASP A 19 -6.92 -2.07 18.99
C ASP A 19 -6.70 -0.97 20.03
N TYR A 20 -6.04 0.13 19.66
CA TYR A 20 -5.67 1.22 20.55
C TYR A 20 -6.36 2.54 20.21
N GLY A 21 -7.22 2.56 19.20
CA GLY A 21 -7.93 3.76 18.76
C GLY A 21 -7.99 3.86 17.24
N TYR A 22 -8.39 5.04 16.76
CA TYR A 22 -8.56 5.28 15.33
C TYR A 22 -7.34 6.02 14.76
N ALA A 23 -6.87 5.56 13.61
CA ALA A 23 -5.77 6.16 12.87
C ALA A 23 -6.25 6.63 11.50
N ALA A 24 -6.03 7.91 11.21
CA ALA A 24 -6.30 8.48 9.89
C ALA A 24 -5.07 8.45 8.98
N ILE A 25 -3.89 8.22 9.54
CA ILE A 25 -2.63 8.23 8.80
C ILE A 25 -1.86 6.95 9.10
N GLU A 26 -1.39 6.31 8.04
CA GLU A 26 -0.50 5.15 8.11
C GLU A 26 0.77 5.47 7.33
N ILE A 27 1.93 5.18 7.92
CA ILE A 27 3.22 5.30 7.25
C ILE A 27 3.82 3.92 7.13
N ILE A 28 4.10 3.50 5.90
CA ILE A 28 4.77 2.23 5.63
C ILE A 28 6.25 2.50 5.40
N ARG A 29 7.08 1.84 6.19
CA ARG A 29 8.52 1.91 6.14
C ARG A 29 9.07 0.56 5.66
N LEU A 30 9.19 0.42 4.35
CA LEU A 30 9.74 -0.81 3.77
C LEU A 30 11.19 -1.04 4.17
N ASP A 31 11.96 0.06 4.36
CA ASP A 31 13.35 0.01 4.80
C ASP A 31 13.51 -0.61 6.20
N ARG A 32 12.46 -0.56 7.03
CA ARG A 32 12.45 -1.12 8.39
C ARG A 32 11.51 -2.30 8.54
N ALA A 33 10.78 -2.67 7.49
CA ALA A 33 9.70 -3.66 7.53
C ALA A 33 8.68 -3.35 8.64
N GLU A 34 8.28 -2.09 8.72
CA GLU A 34 7.35 -1.60 9.74
C GLU A 34 6.20 -0.84 9.12
N ALA A 35 5.04 -0.92 9.76
CA ALA A 35 3.89 -0.08 9.51
C ALA A 35 3.62 0.78 10.75
N TRP A 36 3.47 2.08 10.55
CA TRP A 36 3.25 3.05 11.62
C TRP A 36 1.83 3.61 11.50
N TYR A 37 1.10 3.61 12.61
CA TYR A 37 -0.25 4.16 12.66
C TYR A 37 -0.27 5.32 13.65
N LEU A 38 -0.68 6.50 13.16
CA LEU A 38 -0.71 7.71 13.98
C LEU A 38 -2.04 7.81 14.72
N LEU A 39 -2.00 7.72 16.04
CA LEU A 39 -3.14 7.94 16.91
C LEU A 39 -3.10 9.37 17.41
N ALA A 40 -3.68 10.30 16.64
CA ALA A 40 -3.59 11.72 16.92
C ALA A 40 -4.21 12.11 18.28
N GLN A 41 -5.29 11.44 18.67
CA GLN A 41 -5.99 11.71 19.93
C GLN A 41 -5.13 11.42 21.17
N ARG A 42 -4.24 10.44 21.05
CA ARG A 42 -3.36 10.03 22.14
C ARG A 42 -1.92 10.51 21.96
N LYS A 43 -1.62 11.10 20.82
CA LYS A 43 -0.26 11.41 20.39
C LYS A 43 0.65 10.20 20.52
N GLU A 44 0.16 9.07 20.07
CA GLU A 44 0.91 7.81 20.05
C GLU A 44 1.13 7.35 18.61
N LEU A 45 2.28 6.74 18.40
CA LEU A 45 2.65 6.12 17.14
C LEU A 45 2.71 4.61 17.39
N LEU A 46 1.75 3.87 16.82
CA LEU A 46 1.78 2.42 16.87
C LEU A 46 2.77 1.92 15.82
N VAL A 47 3.75 1.15 16.25
CA VAL A 47 4.76 0.56 15.38
C VAL A 47 4.53 -0.95 15.33
N ALA A 48 4.08 -1.45 14.19
CA ALA A 48 3.80 -2.87 13.99
C ALA A 48 4.74 -3.45 12.93
N PRO A 49 5.05 -4.75 13.01
CA PRO A 49 5.69 -5.44 11.90
C PRO A 49 4.84 -5.31 10.64
N LEU A 50 5.49 -5.09 9.50
CA LEU A 50 4.80 -5.03 8.22
C LEU A 50 4.36 -6.43 7.82
N ASP A 51 3.06 -6.61 7.62
CA ASP A 51 2.53 -7.85 7.08
C ASP A 51 2.66 -7.81 5.55
N PRO A 52 3.43 -8.73 4.94
CA PRO A 52 3.59 -8.76 3.49
C PRO A 52 2.27 -8.89 2.73
N ASP A 53 1.25 -9.47 3.35
CA ASP A 53 -0.06 -9.65 2.71
C ASP A 53 -0.90 -8.37 2.71
N ASP A 54 -0.54 -7.41 3.54
CA ASP A 54 -1.25 -6.13 3.65
C ASP A 54 -0.58 -4.99 2.89
N VAL A 55 0.57 -5.25 2.28
CA VAL A 55 1.32 -4.19 1.59
C VAL A 55 0.64 -3.86 0.27
N LEU A 56 0.34 -2.59 0.07
CA LEU A 56 -0.08 -2.10 -1.23
C LEU A 56 1.09 -2.21 -2.22
N PRO A 57 0.82 -2.58 -3.46
CA PRO A 57 1.89 -2.77 -4.44
C PRO A 57 2.54 -1.42 -4.77
N MET A 58 3.76 -1.23 -4.31
CA MET A 58 4.59 -0.08 -4.68
C MET A 58 5.39 -0.33 -5.94
N HIS A 59 5.63 -1.59 -6.25
CA HIS A 59 6.38 -2.02 -7.44
C HIS A 59 5.50 -2.92 -8.30
N PRO A 60 5.68 -2.90 -9.63
CA PRO A 60 4.88 -3.72 -10.53
C PRO A 60 5.00 -5.21 -10.28
N VAL A 61 6.18 -5.70 -9.87
CA VAL A 61 6.38 -7.13 -9.61
C VAL A 61 5.64 -7.51 -8.34
N LEU A 62 4.70 -8.43 -8.46
CA LEU A 62 3.89 -8.90 -7.34
C LEU A 62 4.61 -10.00 -6.55
N PRO A 63 4.37 -10.09 -5.22
CA PRO A 63 4.90 -11.20 -4.43
C PRO A 63 4.45 -12.56 -5.00
N GLY A 64 5.41 -13.47 -5.19
CA GLY A 64 5.10 -14.78 -5.74
C GLY A 64 4.78 -14.80 -7.23
N GLU A 65 5.11 -13.75 -7.96
CA GLU A 65 4.83 -13.65 -9.39
C GLU A 65 5.54 -14.75 -10.17
N ARG A 66 4.79 -15.47 -11.01
CA ARG A 66 5.31 -16.56 -11.85
C ARG A 66 5.34 -16.20 -13.32
N SER A 67 4.35 -15.45 -13.79
CA SER A 67 4.27 -15.06 -15.19
C SER A 67 3.61 -13.70 -15.31
N ARG A 68 3.97 -12.99 -16.37
CA ARG A 68 3.45 -11.66 -16.69
C ARG A 68 3.28 -11.56 -18.19
N THR A 69 2.07 -11.24 -18.62
CA THR A 69 1.74 -11.08 -20.03
C THR A 69 1.16 -9.70 -20.28
N LEU A 70 1.77 -8.95 -21.20
CA LEU A 70 1.24 -7.66 -21.60
C LEU A 70 -0.04 -7.88 -22.44
N VAL A 71 -1.16 -7.33 -21.96
CA VAL A 71 -2.42 -7.39 -22.69
C VAL A 71 -2.52 -6.25 -23.71
N GLY A 72 -2.08 -5.04 -23.32
CA GLY A 72 -2.10 -3.88 -24.20
C GLY A 72 -2.11 -2.57 -23.44
N GLU A 73 -2.30 -1.48 -24.18
CA GLU A 73 -2.44 -0.15 -23.62
C GLU A 73 -3.86 0.05 -23.08
N ALA A 74 -3.97 0.72 -21.95
CA ALA A 74 -5.24 1.00 -21.31
C ALA A 74 -5.18 2.35 -20.60
N THR A 75 -6.29 2.76 -20.00
CA THR A 75 -6.35 3.96 -19.17
C THR A 75 -6.80 3.58 -17.77
N ALA A 76 -6.08 4.05 -16.77
CA ALA A 76 -6.45 3.90 -15.37
C ALA A 76 -6.13 5.17 -14.61
N VAL A 77 -7.04 5.60 -13.74
CA VAL A 77 -6.88 6.80 -12.91
C VAL A 77 -6.54 8.04 -13.75
N GLY A 78 -7.13 8.14 -14.94
CA GLY A 78 -6.91 9.26 -15.88
C GLY A 78 -5.52 9.27 -16.54
N ARG A 79 -4.78 8.18 -16.47
CA ARG A 79 -3.43 8.08 -17.03
C ARG A 79 -3.31 6.93 -18.02
N VAL A 80 -2.41 7.09 -18.99
CA VAL A 80 -2.09 5.99 -19.90
C VAL A 80 -1.32 4.92 -19.14
N ALA A 81 -1.77 3.69 -19.27
CA ALA A 81 -1.22 2.55 -18.56
C ALA A 81 -0.97 1.38 -19.50
N GLN A 82 -0.09 0.50 -19.08
CA GLN A 82 0.06 -0.83 -19.68
C GLN A 82 -0.69 -1.82 -18.80
N LEU A 83 -1.58 -2.60 -19.41
CA LEU A 83 -2.34 -3.63 -18.71
C LEU A 83 -1.64 -4.96 -18.83
N TYR A 84 -1.36 -5.57 -17.69
CA TYR A 84 -0.76 -6.90 -17.60
C TYR A 84 -1.71 -7.90 -16.98
N GLU A 85 -1.61 -9.12 -17.45
CA GLU A 85 -2.18 -10.29 -16.79
C GLU A 85 -1.05 -10.98 -16.04
N VAL A 86 -1.18 -11.12 -14.72
CA VAL A 86 -0.12 -11.60 -13.83
C VAL A 86 -0.61 -12.85 -13.09
N GLN A 87 0.20 -13.91 -13.10
CA GLN A 87 -0.03 -15.08 -12.27
C GLN A 87 0.92 -15.08 -11.09
N THR A 88 0.37 -15.34 -9.89
CA THR A 88 1.15 -15.47 -8.66
C THR A 88 0.92 -16.83 -8.03
N ASP A 89 1.95 -17.32 -7.34
CA ASP A 89 1.86 -18.49 -6.48
C ASP A 89 2.30 -18.07 -5.09
N ARG A 90 1.36 -18.08 -4.16
CA ARG A 90 1.63 -17.74 -2.76
C ARG A 90 1.18 -18.91 -1.90
N HIS A 91 2.16 -19.55 -1.28
CA HIS A 91 1.90 -20.71 -0.40
C HIS A 91 1.12 -21.85 -1.09
N GLY A 92 1.44 -22.11 -2.36
CA GLY A 92 0.77 -23.13 -3.16
C GLY A 92 -0.57 -22.71 -3.74
N ARG A 93 -0.99 -21.49 -3.50
CA ARG A 93 -2.23 -20.92 -4.03
C ARG A 93 -1.93 -20.12 -5.29
N LEU A 94 -2.48 -20.59 -6.42
CA LEU A 94 -2.36 -19.90 -7.69
C LEU A 94 -3.45 -18.84 -7.80
N GLU A 95 -3.06 -17.60 -8.09
CA GLU A 95 -3.97 -16.51 -8.29
C GLU A 95 -3.64 -15.77 -9.58
N GLN A 96 -4.66 -15.19 -10.21
CA GLN A 96 -4.51 -14.41 -11.41
C GLN A 96 -4.98 -12.98 -11.17
N TRP A 97 -4.21 -12.02 -11.69
CA TRP A 97 -4.41 -10.60 -11.46
C TRP A 97 -4.40 -9.84 -12.78
N TYR A 98 -5.09 -8.71 -12.79
CA TYR A 98 -4.95 -7.69 -13.82
C TYR A 98 -4.31 -6.47 -13.18
N GLU A 99 -3.22 -5.99 -13.78
CA GLU A 99 -2.43 -4.90 -13.23
C GLU A 99 -2.26 -3.80 -14.27
N TRP A 100 -2.64 -2.59 -13.90
CA TRP A 100 -2.44 -1.39 -14.72
C TRP A 100 -1.22 -0.65 -14.18
N VAL A 101 -0.20 -0.52 -15.01
CA VAL A 101 1.07 0.12 -14.67
C VAL A 101 1.21 1.41 -15.48
N ASP A 102 1.51 2.52 -14.81
CA ASP A 102 1.70 3.81 -15.48
C ASP A 102 2.78 3.69 -16.54
N ALA A 103 2.43 4.06 -17.79
CA ALA A 103 3.33 3.91 -18.92
C ALA A 103 4.57 4.79 -18.82
N GLU A 104 4.46 5.93 -18.13
CA GLU A 104 5.55 6.90 -17.99
C GLU A 104 6.40 6.64 -16.75
N ARG A 105 5.75 6.35 -15.61
CA ARG A 105 6.43 6.29 -14.31
C ARG A 105 6.63 4.88 -13.77
N GLY A 106 6.01 3.86 -14.38
CA GLY A 106 6.15 2.50 -13.93
C GLY A 106 5.46 2.18 -12.60
N MET A 107 4.58 3.06 -12.14
CA MET A 107 3.85 2.88 -10.89
C MET A 107 2.58 2.06 -11.13
N VAL A 108 2.24 1.19 -10.18
CA VAL A 108 0.97 0.45 -10.22
C VAL A 108 -0.17 1.42 -9.95
N LEU A 109 -1.08 1.55 -10.91
CA LEU A 109 -2.25 2.42 -10.80
C LEU A 109 -3.47 1.69 -10.28
N LYS A 110 -3.61 0.44 -10.67
CA LYS A 110 -4.77 -0.39 -10.34
C LYS A 110 -4.37 -1.86 -10.36
N LEU A 111 -4.93 -2.63 -9.44
CA LEU A 111 -4.73 -4.06 -9.36
C LEU A 111 -6.07 -4.72 -9.02
N VAL A 112 -6.46 -5.72 -9.79
CA VAL A 112 -7.73 -6.42 -9.61
C VAL A 112 -7.47 -7.92 -9.70
N SER A 113 -7.99 -8.70 -8.73
CA SER A 113 -7.98 -10.15 -8.84
C SER A 113 -8.94 -10.60 -9.94
N ARG A 114 -8.66 -11.73 -10.58
CA ARG A 114 -9.48 -12.24 -11.69
C ARG A 114 -10.95 -12.43 -11.31
N ASP A 115 -11.20 -12.93 -10.12
CA ASP A 115 -12.54 -13.13 -9.59
C ASP A 115 -13.15 -11.86 -8.99
N ARG A 116 -12.38 -10.77 -8.98
CA ARG A 116 -12.79 -9.45 -8.46
C ARG A 116 -13.09 -9.43 -6.96
N ASP A 117 -12.60 -10.40 -6.22
CA ASP A 117 -12.71 -10.43 -4.75
C ASP A 117 -11.91 -9.31 -4.10
N TRP A 118 -10.84 -8.92 -4.76
CA TRP A 118 -9.94 -7.90 -4.25
C TRP A 118 -9.58 -6.93 -5.36
N SER A 119 -9.62 -5.65 -5.04
CA SER A 119 -9.20 -4.61 -5.98
C SER A 119 -8.53 -3.46 -5.24
N PHE A 120 -7.65 -2.79 -5.95
CA PHE A 120 -6.96 -1.60 -5.48
C PHE A 120 -6.83 -0.64 -6.65
N ALA A 121 -7.13 0.65 -6.41
CA ALA A 121 -6.91 1.70 -7.38
C ALA A 121 -6.69 3.02 -6.65
N TYR A 122 -5.84 3.87 -7.19
CA TYR A 122 -5.73 5.23 -6.69
C TYR A 122 -6.89 6.08 -7.21
N GLU A 123 -7.46 6.93 -6.36
CA GLU A 123 -8.48 7.89 -6.81
C GLU A 123 -7.85 9.06 -7.55
N ARG A 124 -6.68 9.51 -7.07
CA ARG A 124 -5.97 10.65 -7.62
C ARG A 124 -4.48 10.51 -7.41
N ILE A 125 -3.71 10.81 -8.44
CA ILE A 125 -2.26 10.78 -8.37
C ILE A 125 -1.72 12.17 -8.69
N ARG A 126 -0.83 12.67 -7.81
CA ARG A 126 -0.08 13.89 -8.03
C ARG A 126 1.40 13.60 -7.92
N TRP A 127 2.16 14.07 -8.87
CA TRP A 127 3.61 13.96 -8.89
C TRP A 127 4.18 15.28 -8.41
N SER A 128 4.66 15.31 -7.18
CA SER A 128 5.30 16.49 -6.60
C SER A 128 6.36 16.06 -5.59
N PRO A 129 7.40 16.89 -5.35
CA PRO A 129 8.36 16.60 -4.29
C PRO A 129 7.64 16.47 -2.96
N GLN A 130 8.02 15.45 -2.17
CA GLN A 130 7.42 15.21 -0.86
C GLN A 130 8.45 15.50 0.23
N PRO A 131 8.11 16.31 1.26
CA PRO A 131 9.00 16.53 2.40
C PRO A 131 9.30 15.22 3.11
N MET A 132 10.54 15.05 3.57
CA MET A 132 10.92 13.87 4.35
C MET A 132 10.12 13.75 5.63
N ASP A 133 9.69 14.88 6.21
CA ASP A 133 8.90 14.91 7.44
C ASP A 133 7.58 14.16 7.34
N TYR A 134 7.04 14.00 6.13
CA TYR A 134 5.82 13.21 5.92
C TYR A 134 5.98 11.75 6.28
N PHE A 135 7.22 11.24 6.26
CA PHE A 135 7.53 9.82 6.46
C PHE A 135 8.30 9.56 7.75
N ASN A 136 8.50 10.59 8.57
CA ASN A 136 9.18 10.49 9.84
C ASN A 136 8.19 10.57 11.00
N GLU A 137 8.70 10.27 12.19
CA GLU A 137 7.89 10.36 13.40
C GLU A 137 7.44 11.80 13.63
N PRO A 138 6.14 12.03 13.86
CA PRO A 138 5.67 13.35 14.22
C PRO A 138 6.26 13.80 15.58
N PRO A 139 6.65 15.07 15.74
CA PRO A 139 7.12 15.56 17.03
C PRO A 139 6.06 15.37 18.12
N GLY A 140 6.50 14.97 19.30
CA GLY A 140 5.62 14.83 20.47
C GLY A 140 4.82 13.53 20.52
N TYR A 141 4.99 12.63 19.57
CA TYR A 141 4.35 11.31 19.59
C TYR A 141 5.20 10.28 20.33
N ARG A 142 4.56 9.46 21.13
CA ARG A 142 5.20 8.35 21.81
C ARG A 142 5.08 7.09 20.99
N LYS A 143 6.15 6.32 20.87
CA LYS A 143 6.13 5.05 20.17
C LYS A 143 5.55 3.95 21.05
N ARG A 144 4.67 3.15 20.47
CA ARG A 144 4.12 1.96 21.09
C ARG A 144 4.31 0.79 20.16
N PRO A 145 5.28 -0.09 20.39
CA PRO A 145 5.42 -1.32 19.63
C PRO A 145 4.21 -2.24 19.85
N THR A 146 3.76 -2.90 18.80
CA THR A 146 2.68 -3.88 18.88
C THR A 146 2.90 -5.00 17.87
N ALA A 147 2.46 -6.20 18.21
CA ALA A 147 2.54 -7.35 17.31
C ALA A 147 1.46 -7.31 16.23
N SER A 148 0.31 -6.67 16.54
CA SER A 148 -0.80 -6.52 15.61
C SER A 148 -1.50 -5.22 15.89
N VAL A 149 -1.92 -4.53 14.85
CA VAL A 149 -2.60 -3.24 14.96
C VAL A 149 -4.10 -3.39 14.80
N ARG A 150 -4.53 -4.28 13.93
CA ARG A 150 -5.93 -4.58 13.71
C ARG A 150 -6.32 -5.74 14.61
N GLY A 151 -7.52 -5.65 15.21
CA GLY A 151 -8.08 -6.73 15.97
C GLY A 151 -8.12 -8.03 15.16
N GLN A 152 -8.40 -9.12 15.81
CA GLN A 152 -8.37 -10.46 15.22
C GLN A 152 -8.99 -10.46 13.84
N ARG A 153 -8.19 -10.80 12.85
CA ARG A 153 -8.67 -11.19 11.55
C ARG A 153 -9.14 -12.62 11.67
N GLY A 154 -10.44 -12.76 11.69
CA GLY A 154 -11.03 -14.09 11.67
C GLY A 154 -10.69 -14.81 10.38
#